data_8a8501de83437f88019dd6dcf1bb9e6e
#
_entry.id   8a8501de83437f88019dd6dcf1bb9e6e
#
_cell.length_a   1.000
_cell.length_b   1.000
_cell.length_c   1.000
_cell.angle_alpha   90.00
_cell.angle_beta   90.00
_cell.angle_gamma   90.00
#
_symmetry.space_group_name_H-M   'P 1'
#
loop_
_entity.id
_entity.type
_entity.pdbx_description
1 polymer ?
#
loop_
_entity_poly.entity_id
_entity_poly.type
_entity_poly.pdbx_seq_one_letter_code
_entity_poly.pdbx_strand_id
1 'polypeptide(L)'
;ILSALIIAMARPRTFTISQDNDDSKGIDIMLSVDVSLSMLAKDLEPDRLTALKGIAKKFIEKRPGDRIGLVTYSGEAFTKVPVTSDHAVLQDELENLNPLELQPGTAIGEGLSVAVSHLRHSKSKSKIIILMTDGVNTIENAMPAQVGAQLAKSNDIKVYSIGIGTNGYALMPTATDIFGDLVFNEAEVKIDEPVLREIAQTTGGKYFRATSNQSLEQVYDEINQLEKSELK
;
A
#
# COMPACT_ATOMS: atom_id res chain seq x y z
N ILE A 1 34.51 5.98 45.04
CA ILE A 1 35.17 5.43 43.83
C ILE A 1 34.30 4.32 43.21
N LEU A 2 33.79 3.32 43.97
CA LEU A 2 32.98 2.23 43.46
C LEU A 2 31.66 2.70 42.82
N SER A 3 30.98 3.67 43.44
CA SER A 3 29.74 4.27 42.91
C SER A 3 29.95 5.03 41.61
N ALA A 4 31.07 5.72 41.45
CA ALA A 4 31.42 6.40 40.21
C ALA A 4 31.69 5.40 39.05
N LEU A 5 32.29 4.26 39.39
CA LEU A 5 32.55 3.19 38.41
C LEU A 5 31.25 2.54 37.92
N ILE A 6 30.28 2.31 38.81
CA ILE A 6 28.97 1.79 38.48
C ILE A 6 28.21 2.74 37.56
N ILE A 7 28.23 4.03 37.82
CA ILE A 7 27.57 5.05 36.97
C ILE A 7 28.26 5.12 35.59
N ALA A 8 29.58 5.05 35.54
CA ALA A 8 30.33 5.04 34.28
C ALA A 8 30.01 3.80 33.44
N MET A 9 29.87 2.63 34.05
CA MET A 9 29.48 1.39 33.38
C MET A 9 28.03 1.40 32.91
N ALA A 10 27.12 2.07 33.60
CA ALA A 10 25.72 2.21 33.23
C ALA A 10 25.50 3.04 31.96
N ARG A 11 26.54 3.78 31.48
CA ARG A 11 26.49 4.62 30.27
C ARG A 11 25.16 5.37 30.13
N PRO A 12 24.76 6.23 31.11
CA PRO A 12 23.50 6.95 31.02
C PRO A 12 23.49 7.76 29.71
N ARG A 13 22.53 7.46 28.82
CA ARG A 13 22.32 8.20 27.57
C ARG A 13 21.08 9.06 27.76
N THR A 14 21.22 10.35 27.61
CA THR A 14 20.09 11.25 27.44
C THR A 14 19.65 11.15 25.97
N PHE A 15 18.44 10.64 25.75
CA PHE A 15 17.79 10.74 24.46
C PHE A 15 17.02 12.07 24.46
N THR A 16 17.47 13.01 23.68
CA THR A 16 16.61 14.13 23.30
C THR A 16 15.68 13.58 22.23
N ILE A 17 14.44 13.26 22.61
CA ILE A 17 13.38 13.08 21.62
C ILE A 17 13.14 14.48 21.08
N SER A 18 13.77 14.84 19.98
CA SER A 18 13.29 15.94 19.17
C SER A 18 11.91 15.48 18.66
N GLN A 19 10.85 15.91 19.35
CA GLN A 19 9.55 16.01 18.73
C GLN A 19 9.74 17.06 17.64
N ASP A 20 10.00 16.61 16.42
CA ASP A 20 9.81 17.45 15.25
C ASP A 20 8.34 17.85 15.24
N ASN A 21 8.07 19.04 15.78
CA ASN A 21 6.77 19.71 15.71
C ASN A 21 6.45 20.18 14.27
N ASP A 22 7.00 19.51 13.27
CA ASP A 22 6.69 19.73 11.85
C ASP A 22 5.49 18.88 11.37
N ASP A 23 4.73 18.30 12.33
CA ASP A 23 3.49 17.52 12.11
C ASP A 23 2.37 18.29 11.40
N SER A 24 2.59 19.55 11.03
CA SER A 24 1.49 20.42 10.55
C SER A 24 1.45 20.66 9.04
N LYS A 25 2.41 20.18 8.26
CA LYS A 25 2.50 20.52 6.83
C LYS A 25 2.35 19.38 5.84
N GLY A 26 2.52 18.13 6.26
CA GLY A 26 2.40 16.95 5.42
C GLY A 26 1.09 16.19 5.63
N ILE A 27 0.82 15.23 4.75
CA ILE A 27 -0.27 14.28 4.89
C ILE A 27 0.27 12.90 5.29
N ASP A 28 -0.59 12.09 5.89
CA ASP A 28 -0.28 10.71 6.20
C ASP A 28 -0.87 9.79 5.13
N ILE A 29 -0.02 9.02 4.51
CA ILE A 29 -0.36 8.13 3.42
C ILE A 29 -0.07 6.68 3.83
N MET A 30 -1.03 5.79 3.63
CA MET A 30 -0.77 4.35 3.71
C MET A 30 -0.91 3.74 2.32
N LEU A 31 0.17 3.18 1.81
CA LEU A 31 0.15 2.35 0.63
C LEU A 31 -0.36 0.97 1.02
N SER A 32 -1.48 0.52 0.47
CA SER A 32 -2.05 -0.81 0.67
C SER A 32 -1.92 -1.58 -0.64
N VAL A 33 -0.92 -2.46 -0.69
CA VAL A 33 -0.46 -3.13 -1.90
C VAL A 33 -0.89 -4.58 -1.92
N ASP A 34 -1.61 -4.96 -2.94
CA ASP A 34 -1.89 -6.35 -3.27
C ASP A 34 -0.60 -7.04 -3.74
N VAL A 35 -0.24 -8.13 -3.08
CA VAL A 35 0.90 -8.98 -3.45
C VAL A 35 0.43 -10.40 -3.79
N SER A 36 -0.83 -10.58 -4.15
CA SER A 36 -1.34 -11.87 -4.64
C SER A 36 -0.66 -12.28 -5.96
N LEU A 37 -0.75 -13.57 -6.29
CA LEU A 37 -0.11 -14.10 -7.50
C LEU A 37 -0.63 -13.46 -8.79
N SER A 38 -1.85 -12.94 -8.83
CA SER A 38 -2.39 -12.20 -9.97
C SER A 38 -1.61 -10.91 -10.27
N MET A 39 -0.92 -10.34 -9.27
CA MET A 39 -0.05 -9.19 -9.45
C MET A 39 1.26 -9.50 -10.20
N LEU A 40 1.54 -10.78 -10.47
CA LEU A 40 2.60 -11.22 -11.39
C LEU A 40 2.14 -11.37 -12.85
N ALA A 41 0.89 -11.01 -13.16
CA ALA A 41 0.40 -11.01 -14.52
C ALA A 41 1.17 -10.03 -15.39
N LYS A 42 1.46 -10.47 -16.65
CA LYS A 42 2.32 -9.72 -17.60
C LYS A 42 1.50 -8.90 -18.59
N ASP A 43 0.42 -8.31 -18.14
CA ASP A 43 -0.35 -7.31 -18.92
C ASP A 43 0.15 -5.86 -18.67
N LEU A 44 1.01 -5.67 -17.67
CA LEU A 44 1.93 -4.53 -17.54
C LEU A 44 3.38 -5.05 -17.63
N GLU A 45 4.33 -4.19 -18.00
CA GLU A 45 5.72 -4.58 -18.17
C GLU A 45 6.60 -4.23 -16.95
N PRO A 46 7.40 -5.17 -16.43
CA PRO A 46 7.51 -6.59 -16.81
C PRO A 46 6.36 -7.45 -16.24
N ASP A 47 5.73 -7.03 -15.17
CA ASP A 47 4.53 -7.52 -14.52
C ASP A 47 3.89 -6.38 -13.70
N ARG A 48 2.65 -6.58 -13.21
CA ARG A 48 1.90 -5.55 -12.46
C ARG A 48 2.64 -5.10 -11.20
N LEU A 49 3.17 -6.04 -10.40
CA LEU A 49 3.82 -5.72 -9.13
C LEU A 49 5.13 -4.97 -9.34
N THR A 50 5.96 -5.40 -10.29
CA THR A 50 7.22 -4.74 -10.61
C THR A 50 6.99 -3.33 -11.17
N ALA A 51 6.01 -3.15 -12.05
CA ALA A 51 5.61 -1.84 -12.54
C ALA A 51 5.14 -0.93 -11.39
N LEU A 52 4.31 -1.47 -10.48
CA LEU A 52 3.83 -0.75 -9.31
C LEU A 52 4.98 -0.29 -8.42
N LYS A 53 5.93 -1.17 -8.07
CA LYS A 53 7.11 -0.84 -7.24
C LYS A 53 7.88 0.36 -7.81
N GLY A 54 8.20 0.32 -9.09
CA GLY A 54 8.95 1.38 -9.76
C GLY A 54 8.25 2.74 -9.74
N ILE A 55 6.92 2.74 -9.91
CA ILE A 55 6.13 3.97 -9.93
C ILE A 55 5.82 4.48 -8.52
N ALA A 56 5.53 3.58 -7.58
CA ALA A 56 5.35 3.94 -6.17
C ALA A 56 6.63 4.57 -5.58
N LYS A 57 7.81 4.08 -5.95
CA LYS A 57 9.11 4.67 -5.58
C LYS A 57 9.21 6.13 -6.05
N LYS A 58 8.90 6.40 -7.32
CA LYS A 58 8.88 7.78 -7.85
C LYS A 58 7.86 8.67 -7.13
N PHE A 59 6.71 8.12 -6.74
CA PHE A 59 5.69 8.85 -5.98
C PHE A 59 6.21 9.24 -4.60
N ILE A 60 6.88 8.34 -3.88
CA ILE A 60 7.49 8.59 -2.58
C ILE A 60 8.55 9.70 -2.70
N GLU A 61 9.41 9.64 -3.71
CA GLU A 61 10.46 10.65 -3.96
C GLU A 61 9.91 12.07 -4.18
N LYS A 62 8.72 12.18 -4.77
CA LYS A 62 8.05 13.48 -4.99
C LYS A 62 7.39 14.07 -3.73
N ARG A 63 7.46 13.39 -2.57
CA ARG A 63 6.72 13.72 -1.34
C ARG A 63 7.58 13.78 -0.08
N PRO A 64 8.68 14.53 -0.07
CA PRO A 64 9.64 14.52 1.04
C PRO A 64 9.07 15.06 2.37
N GLY A 65 7.93 15.76 2.34
CA GLY A 65 7.28 16.32 3.52
C GLY A 65 6.12 15.48 4.06
N ASP A 66 5.76 14.38 3.39
CA ASP A 66 4.67 13.51 3.82
C ASP A 66 5.20 12.31 4.60
N ARG A 67 4.38 11.76 5.49
CA ARG A 67 4.68 10.49 6.16
C ARG A 67 3.96 9.38 5.42
N ILE A 68 4.69 8.34 5.06
CA ILE A 68 4.17 7.25 4.24
C ILE A 68 4.45 5.91 4.92
N GLY A 69 3.48 5.01 4.90
CA GLY A 69 3.62 3.64 5.37
C GLY A 69 3.25 2.63 4.30
N LEU A 70 3.52 1.36 4.55
CA LEU A 70 3.31 0.26 3.63
C LEU A 70 2.63 -0.93 4.32
N VAL A 71 1.49 -1.31 3.80
CA VAL A 71 0.76 -2.54 4.11
C VAL A 71 0.76 -3.40 2.85
N THR A 72 1.06 -4.68 2.99
CA THR A 72 0.87 -5.67 1.94
C THR A 72 -0.25 -6.62 2.32
N TYR A 73 -0.97 -7.10 1.34
CA TYR A 73 -1.97 -8.12 1.57
C TYR A 73 -2.06 -9.10 0.39
N SER A 74 -2.50 -10.29 0.72
CA SER A 74 -2.86 -11.37 -0.18
C SER A 74 -4.04 -12.12 0.47
N GLY A 75 -3.94 -13.39 0.83
CA GLY A 75 -4.94 -14.07 1.67
C GLY A 75 -5.01 -13.56 3.13
N GLU A 76 -4.04 -12.81 3.54
CA GLU A 76 -3.91 -12.10 4.84
C GLU A 76 -3.25 -10.74 4.61
N ALA A 77 -3.27 -9.86 5.63
CA ALA A 77 -2.66 -8.54 5.53
C ALA A 77 -1.57 -8.33 6.58
N PHE A 78 -0.49 -7.68 6.17
CA PHE A 78 0.67 -7.43 7.01
C PHE A 78 1.23 -6.01 6.86
N THR A 79 1.67 -5.42 7.97
CA THR A 79 2.34 -4.12 7.96
C THR A 79 3.81 -4.30 7.68
N LYS A 80 4.29 -3.85 6.54
CA LYS A 80 5.73 -3.80 6.22
C LYS A 80 6.41 -2.60 6.88
N VAL A 81 5.82 -1.42 6.73
CA VAL A 81 6.35 -0.18 7.29
C VAL A 81 5.21 0.63 7.91
N PRO A 82 5.25 0.94 9.23
CA PRO A 82 4.35 1.92 9.81
C PRO A 82 4.54 3.30 9.18
N VAL A 83 3.57 4.21 9.35
CA VAL A 83 3.67 5.57 8.83
C VAL A 83 4.93 6.28 9.37
N THR A 84 5.84 6.65 8.46
CA THR A 84 7.16 7.21 8.77
C THR A 84 7.56 8.30 7.79
N SER A 85 8.44 9.21 8.21
CA SER A 85 9.17 10.14 7.35
C SER A 85 10.48 9.54 6.79
N ASP A 86 10.87 8.35 7.24
CA ASP A 86 12.03 7.62 6.71
C ASP A 86 11.67 6.91 5.40
N HIS A 87 11.75 7.66 4.31
CA HIS A 87 11.44 7.14 2.97
C HIS A 87 12.48 6.13 2.46
N ALA A 88 13.69 6.11 3.03
CA ALA A 88 14.70 5.14 2.62
C ALA A 88 14.30 3.71 3.02
N VAL A 89 13.87 3.54 4.28
CA VAL A 89 13.34 2.25 4.76
C VAL A 89 12.10 1.83 3.97
N LEU A 90 11.20 2.78 3.68
CA LEU A 90 9.99 2.50 2.91
C LEU A 90 10.30 2.01 1.49
N GLN A 91 11.27 2.65 0.81
CA GLN A 91 11.68 2.26 -0.54
C GLN A 91 12.38 0.89 -0.57
N ASP A 92 13.19 0.58 0.45
CA ASP A 92 13.84 -0.72 0.58
C ASP A 92 12.80 -1.83 0.76
N GLU A 93 11.85 -1.67 1.67
CA GLU A 93 10.78 -2.64 1.88
C GLU A 93 9.86 -2.79 0.66
N LEU A 94 9.59 -1.70 -0.07
CA LEU A 94 8.81 -1.72 -1.31
C LEU A 94 9.53 -2.53 -2.41
N GLU A 95 10.85 -2.38 -2.53
CA GLU A 95 11.67 -3.13 -3.49
C GLU A 95 11.64 -4.64 -3.18
N ASN A 96 11.67 -4.99 -1.89
CA ASN A 96 11.75 -6.36 -1.41
C ASN A 96 10.38 -7.07 -1.33
N LEU A 97 9.27 -6.47 -1.78
CA LEU A 97 7.97 -7.14 -1.80
C LEU A 97 8.01 -8.44 -2.58
N ASN A 98 7.53 -9.51 -1.94
CA ASN A 98 7.52 -10.84 -2.54
C ASN A 98 6.10 -11.46 -2.44
N PRO A 99 5.47 -11.85 -3.57
CA PRO A 99 4.15 -12.48 -3.61
C PRO A 99 4.05 -13.81 -2.87
N LEU A 100 5.18 -14.46 -2.59
CA LEU A 100 5.21 -15.78 -1.94
C LEU A 100 5.35 -15.72 -0.41
N GLU A 101 5.41 -14.52 0.18
CA GLU A 101 5.54 -14.36 1.64
C GLU A 101 4.23 -14.55 2.39
N LEU A 102 3.09 -14.23 1.78
CA LEU A 102 1.78 -14.29 2.40
C LEU A 102 0.96 -15.50 1.91
N GLN A 103 -0.08 -15.84 2.65
CA GLN A 103 -1.00 -16.89 2.23
C GLN A 103 -1.62 -16.54 0.87
N PRO A 104 -1.75 -17.52 -0.04
CA PRO A 104 -2.37 -17.29 -1.34
C PRO A 104 -3.80 -16.79 -1.22
N GLY A 105 -4.20 -15.90 -2.12
CA GLY A 105 -5.54 -15.33 -2.18
C GLY A 105 -5.50 -13.80 -2.20
N THR A 106 -6.67 -13.18 -2.08
CA THR A 106 -6.81 -11.71 -2.04
C THR A 106 -7.90 -11.34 -1.05
N ALA A 107 -7.54 -10.60 0.00
CA ALA A 107 -8.40 -10.17 1.10
C ALA A 107 -8.35 -8.63 1.25
N ILE A 108 -9.04 -7.91 0.36
CA ILE A 108 -9.00 -6.44 0.27
C ILE A 108 -9.45 -5.78 1.58
N GLY A 109 -10.50 -6.32 2.21
CA GLY A 109 -11.01 -5.78 3.49
C GLY A 109 -9.98 -5.83 4.60
N GLU A 110 -9.17 -6.89 4.67
CA GLU A 110 -8.07 -7.03 5.63
C GLU A 110 -6.98 -5.98 5.35
N GLY A 111 -6.58 -5.82 4.08
CA GLY A 111 -5.60 -4.81 3.67
C GLY A 111 -6.03 -3.39 4.06
N LEU A 112 -7.31 -3.04 3.84
CA LEU A 112 -7.89 -1.77 4.25
C LEU A 112 -7.92 -1.62 5.77
N SER A 113 -8.33 -2.64 6.51
CA SER A 113 -8.45 -2.59 7.97
C SER A 113 -7.11 -2.40 8.66
N VAL A 114 -6.07 -3.09 8.20
CA VAL A 114 -4.71 -2.90 8.69
C VAL A 114 -4.21 -1.48 8.38
N ALA A 115 -4.44 -0.98 7.16
CA ALA A 115 -4.08 0.39 6.78
C ALA A 115 -4.79 1.44 7.66
N VAL A 116 -6.09 1.28 7.90
CA VAL A 116 -6.88 2.16 8.79
C VAL A 116 -6.32 2.14 10.21
N SER A 117 -5.91 0.97 10.73
CA SER A 117 -5.39 0.85 12.09
C SER A 117 -4.17 1.74 12.35
N HIS A 118 -3.35 1.97 11.33
CA HIS A 118 -2.17 2.86 11.39
C HIS A 118 -2.52 4.34 11.27
N LEU A 119 -3.56 4.68 10.54
CA LEU A 119 -3.95 6.08 10.29
C LEU A 119 -4.96 6.63 11.29
N ARG A 120 -5.75 5.78 11.98
CA ARG A 120 -6.84 6.22 12.86
C ARG A 120 -6.43 7.16 13.98
N HIS A 121 -5.19 7.04 14.48
CA HIS A 121 -4.65 7.87 15.55
C HIS A 121 -3.74 8.99 15.04
N SER A 122 -3.60 9.13 13.73
CA SER A 122 -2.84 10.23 13.14
C SER A 122 -3.50 11.57 13.43
N LYS A 123 -2.67 12.57 13.73
CA LYS A 123 -3.06 13.98 13.91
C LYS A 123 -2.92 14.80 12.62
N SER A 124 -2.51 14.18 11.53
CA SER A 124 -2.40 14.85 10.22
C SER A 124 -3.75 15.39 9.75
N LYS A 125 -3.74 16.53 9.08
CA LYS A 125 -4.94 17.16 8.52
C LYS A 125 -5.60 16.31 7.43
N SER A 126 -4.80 15.59 6.65
CA SER A 126 -5.29 14.66 5.64
C SER A 126 -4.69 13.28 5.88
N LYS A 127 -5.54 12.26 5.80
CA LYS A 127 -5.19 10.85 5.95
C LYS A 127 -5.73 10.12 4.74
N ILE A 128 -4.84 9.47 3.99
CA ILE A 128 -5.25 8.76 2.79
C ILE A 128 -4.69 7.34 2.76
N ILE A 129 -5.46 6.44 2.16
CA ILE A 129 -5.01 5.11 1.75
C ILE A 129 -4.97 5.10 0.22
N ILE A 130 -3.86 4.61 -0.34
CA ILE A 130 -3.77 4.28 -1.76
C ILE A 130 -3.85 2.75 -1.84
N LEU A 131 -5.01 2.26 -2.22
CA LEU A 131 -5.29 0.84 -2.41
C LEU A 131 -4.93 0.44 -3.85
N MET A 132 -4.08 -0.54 -4.00
CA MET A 132 -3.57 -1.00 -5.29
C MET A 132 -3.81 -2.51 -5.44
N THR A 133 -4.62 -2.91 -6.41
CA THR A 133 -5.08 -4.29 -6.59
C THR A 133 -5.71 -4.47 -7.98
N ASP A 134 -5.93 -5.70 -8.38
CA ASP A 134 -6.88 -6.02 -9.47
C ASP A 134 -8.34 -6.09 -8.97
N GLY A 135 -8.57 -6.05 -7.66
CA GLY A 135 -9.89 -5.93 -7.04
C GLY A 135 -10.67 -7.24 -6.91
N VAL A 136 -10.12 -8.37 -7.34
CA VAL A 136 -10.81 -9.66 -7.25
C VAL A 136 -10.57 -10.30 -5.88
N ASN A 137 -11.58 -10.22 -5.00
CA ASN A 137 -11.50 -10.89 -3.69
C ASN A 137 -11.71 -12.40 -3.87
N THR A 138 -10.79 -13.22 -3.35
CA THR A 138 -10.80 -14.69 -3.55
C THR A 138 -10.97 -15.48 -2.25
N ILE A 139 -10.98 -14.82 -1.10
CA ILE A 139 -11.14 -15.50 0.20
C ILE A 139 -12.59 -15.37 0.68
N GLU A 140 -13.29 -16.51 0.76
CA GLU A 140 -14.72 -16.57 1.09
C GLU A 140 -15.09 -15.98 2.45
N ASN A 141 -14.25 -16.18 3.46
CA ASN A 141 -14.51 -15.75 4.84
C ASN A 141 -13.67 -14.54 5.26
N ALA A 142 -12.99 -13.87 4.30
CA ALA A 142 -12.28 -12.64 4.61
C ALA A 142 -13.26 -11.50 4.88
N MET A 143 -12.78 -10.47 5.56
CA MET A 143 -13.55 -9.25 5.75
C MET A 143 -13.99 -8.67 4.40
N PRO A 144 -15.27 -8.38 4.20
CA PRO A 144 -15.72 -7.73 2.97
C PRO A 144 -15.02 -6.38 2.76
N ALA A 145 -14.65 -6.07 1.53
CA ALA A 145 -14.00 -4.80 1.18
C ALA A 145 -14.84 -3.58 1.61
N GLN A 146 -16.17 -3.70 1.56
CA GLN A 146 -17.12 -2.68 2.02
C GLN A 146 -16.98 -2.36 3.51
N VAL A 147 -16.70 -3.38 4.34
CA VAL A 147 -16.49 -3.18 5.79
C VAL A 147 -15.19 -2.40 6.02
N GLY A 148 -14.11 -2.74 5.30
CA GLY A 148 -12.86 -1.97 5.32
C GLY A 148 -13.06 -0.52 4.89
N ALA A 149 -13.85 -0.27 3.84
CA ALA A 149 -14.20 1.06 3.38
C ALA A 149 -15.03 1.85 4.43
N GLN A 150 -15.99 1.22 5.10
CA GLN A 150 -16.76 1.86 6.17
C GLN A 150 -15.87 2.20 7.38
N LEU A 151 -14.90 1.34 7.71
CA LEU A 151 -13.90 1.62 8.72
C LEU A 151 -13.05 2.84 8.37
N ALA A 152 -12.59 2.94 7.13
CA ALA A 152 -11.85 4.11 6.65
C ALA A 152 -12.69 5.39 6.77
N LYS A 153 -13.93 5.37 6.27
CA LYS A 153 -14.87 6.49 6.35
C LYS A 153 -15.10 6.95 7.79
N SER A 154 -15.32 6.00 8.72
CA SER A 154 -15.59 6.29 10.14
C SER A 154 -14.40 6.94 10.87
N ASN A 155 -13.21 6.89 10.27
CA ASN A 155 -11.99 7.49 10.80
C ASN A 155 -11.51 8.70 9.97
N ASP A 156 -12.37 9.25 9.09
CA ASP A 156 -12.05 10.35 8.19
C ASP A 156 -10.81 10.08 7.32
N ILE A 157 -10.71 8.85 6.79
CA ILE A 157 -9.64 8.41 5.92
C ILE A 157 -10.21 8.22 4.51
N LYS A 158 -9.66 8.94 3.52
CA LYS A 158 -10.00 8.76 2.12
C LYS A 158 -9.26 7.56 1.52
N VAL A 159 -9.91 6.84 0.62
CA VAL A 159 -9.29 5.75 -0.12
C VAL A 159 -9.27 6.07 -1.61
N TYR A 160 -8.08 6.22 -2.16
CA TYR A 160 -7.85 6.21 -3.59
C TYR A 160 -7.62 4.77 -4.03
N SER A 161 -8.55 4.20 -4.79
CA SER A 161 -8.44 2.84 -5.29
C SER A 161 -7.90 2.83 -6.71
N ILE A 162 -6.84 2.07 -6.94
CA ILE A 162 -6.19 1.92 -8.24
C ILE A 162 -6.37 0.47 -8.69
N GLY A 163 -7.19 0.26 -9.72
CA GLY A 163 -7.33 -1.02 -10.39
C GLY A 163 -6.19 -1.20 -11.39
N ILE A 164 -5.31 -2.19 -11.16
CA ILE A 164 -4.11 -2.43 -11.96
C ILE A 164 -4.31 -3.64 -12.85
N GLY A 165 -4.14 -3.46 -14.16
CA GLY A 165 -4.22 -4.52 -15.15
C GLY A 165 -5.21 -4.24 -16.27
N THR A 166 -5.41 -5.25 -17.11
CA THR A 166 -6.36 -5.22 -18.23
C THR A 166 -7.50 -6.24 -18.02
N ASN A 167 -8.48 -6.24 -18.90
CA ASN A 167 -9.44 -7.33 -19.01
C ASN A 167 -9.12 -8.12 -20.27
N GLY A 168 -9.12 -9.44 -20.20
CA GLY A 168 -8.84 -10.31 -21.33
C GLY A 168 -7.94 -11.47 -20.95
N TYR A 169 -6.87 -11.70 -21.67
CA TYR A 169 -5.92 -12.77 -21.41
C TYR A 169 -4.52 -12.19 -21.19
N ALA A 170 -3.79 -12.76 -20.24
CA ALA A 170 -2.41 -12.42 -19.97
C ALA A 170 -1.63 -13.66 -19.47
N LEU A 171 -0.32 -13.62 -19.61
CA LEU A 171 0.55 -14.60 -18.96
C LEU A 171 0.55 -14.32 -17.46
N MET A 172 0.12 -15.30 -16.67
CA MET A 172 0.13 -15.25 -15.22
C MET A 172 0.54 -16.59 -14.62
N PRO A 173 1.03 -16.63 -13.36
CA PRO A 173 1.36 -17.90 -12.72
C PRO A 173 0.08 -18.67 -12.41
N THR A 174 -0.01 -19.91 -12.95
CA THR A 174 -1.17 -20.78 -12.78
C THR A 174 -0.84 -22.08 -12.04
N ALA A 175 0.43 -22.40 -11.90
CA ALA A 175 0.92 -23.60 -11.23
C ALA A 175 2.35 -23.38 -10.73
N THR A 176 2.84 -24.30 -9.91
CA THR A 176 4.26 -24.48 -9.58
C THR A 176 4.75 -25.79 -10.16
N ASP A 177 5.97 -25.81 -10.67
CA ASP A 177 6.61 -27.04 -11.14
C ASP A 177 7.15 -27.88 -9.97
N ILE A 178 7.78 -29.02 -10.30
CA ILE A 178 8.36 -29.95 -9.31
C ILE A 178 9.56 -29.38 -8.52
N PHE A 179 10.12 -28.26 -8.97
CA PHE A 179 11.22 -27.56 -8.31
C PHE A 179 10.73 -26.36 -7.48
N GLY A 180 9.42 -26.06 -7.54
CA GLY A 180 8.81 -24.92 -6.85
C GLY A 180 8.80 -23.62 -7.67
N ASP A 181 9.22 -23.66 -8.93
CA ASP A 181 9.21 -22.50 -9.81
C ASP A 181 7.81 -22.21 -10.35
N LEU A 182 7.46 -20.93 -10.52
CA LEU A 182 6.17 -20.50 -11.04
C LEU A 182 6.06 -20.80 -12.54
N VAL A 183 5.00 -21.51 -12.91
CA VAL A 183 4.68 -21.81 -14.31
C VAL A 183 3.66 -20.79 -14.81
N PHE A 184 4.05 -20.03 -15.84
CA PHE A 184 3.21 -19.01 -16.45
C PHE A 184 2.46 -19.58 -17.65
N ASN A 185 1.13 -19.43 -17.63
CA ASN A 185 0.27 -19.78 -18.75
C ASN A 185 -0.65 -18.60 -19.08
N GLU A 186 -1.18 -18.59 -20.29
CA GLU A 186 -2.20 -17.65 -20.69
C GLU A 186 -3.49 -17.97 -19.94
N ALA A 187 -4.00 -17.01 -19.19
CA ALA A 187 -5.22 -17.13 -18.41
C ALA A 187 -6.05 -15.85 -18.48
N GLU A 188 -7.34 -15.96 -18.23
CA GLU A 188 -8.23 -14.82 -18.17
C GLU A 188 -7.86 -13.94 -16.98
N VAL A 189 -7.67 -12.64 -17.25
CA VAL A 189 -7.46 -11.61 -16.25
C VAL A 189 -8.63 -10.65 -16.26
N LYS A 190 -9.03 -10.21 -15.07
CA LYS A 190 -10.17 -9.34 -14.87
C LYS A 190 -9.91 -8.38 -13.72
N ILE A 191 -10.53 -7.20 -13.80
CA ILE A 191 -10.55 -6.23 -12.70
C ILE A 191 -11.96 -6.08 -12.17
N ASP A 192 -12.14 -6.17 -10.86
CA ASP A 192 -13.42 -5.90 -10.21
C ASP A 192 -13.59 -4.39 -9.96
N GLU A 193 -13.80 -3.64 -11.04
CA GLU A 193 -14.00 -2.19 -10.96
C GLU A 193 -15.19 -1.77 -10.08
N PRO A 194 -16.35 -2.48 -10.08
CA PRO A 194 -17.47 -2.13 -9.22
C PRO A 194 -17.08 -2.01 -7.74
N VAL A 195 -16.37 -3.01 -7.21
CA VAL A 195 -15.91 -3.01 -5.80
C VAL A 195 -14.95 -1.86 -5.54
N LEU A 196 -13.98 -1.62 -6.43
CA LEU A 196 -13.01 -0.55 -6.27
C LEU A 196 -13.65 0.85 -6.33
N ARG A 197 -14.63 1.04 -7.22
CA ARG A 197 -15.42 2.28 -7.28
C ARG A 197 -16.24 2.50 -6.02
N GLU A 198 -16.87 1.45 -5.49
CA GLU A 198 -17.65 1.51 -4.26
C GLU A 198 -16.79 1.91 -3.06
N ILE A 199 -15.58 1.33 -2.92
CA ILE A 199 -14.62 1.68 -1.86
C ILE A 199 -14.28 3.18 -1.93
N ALA A 200 -13.90 3.65 -3.11
CA ALA A 200 -13.53 5.05 -3.31
C ALA A 200 -14.70 6.00 -3.00
N GLN A 201 -15.88 5.72 -3.53
CA GLN A 201 -17.08 6.55 -3.31
C GLN A 201 -17.50 6.59 -1.84
N THR A 202 -17.45 5.44 -1.14
CA THR A 202 -17.80 5.34 0.28
C THR A 202 -16.95 6.24 1.14
N THR A 203 -15.65 6.39 0.81
CA THR A 203 -14.66 7.13 1.60
C THR A 203 -14.44 8.57 1.13
N GLY A 204 -15.12 9.00 0.06
CA GLY A 204 -14.92 10.33 -0.53
C GLY A 204 -13.63 10.46 -1.34
N GLY A 205 -13.00 9.34 -1.68
CA GLY A 205 -11.86 9.27 -2.58
C GLY A 205 -12.25 9.11 -4.05
N LYS A 206 -11.32 8.63 -4.87
CA LYS A 206 -11.50 8.44 -6.32
C LYS A 206 -10.96 7.10 -6.77
N TYR A 207 -11.66 6.47 -7.72
CA TYR A 207 -11.20 5.28 -8.41
C TYR A 207 -10.39 5.67 -9.66
N PHE A 208 -9.30 4.95 -9.88
CA PHE A 208 -8.45 5.06 -11.06
C PHE A 208 -8.24 3.69 -11.68
N ARG A 209 -8.02 3.68 -12.98
CA ARG A 209 -7.63 2.48 -13.72
C ARG A 209 -6.26 2.64 -14.34
N ALA A 210 -5.37 1.70 -14.11
CA ALA A 210 -4.05 1.63 -14.68
C ALA A 210 -3.90 0.38 -15.56
N THR A 211 -3.91 0.57 -16.87
CA THR A 211 -3.77 -0.49 -17.88
C THR A 211 -2.39 -0.53 -18.53
N SER A 212 -1.50 0.36 -18.12
CA SER A 212 -0.12 0.46 -18.58
C SER A 212 0.73 1.20 -17.55
N ASN A 213 2.05 1.07 -17.64
CA ASN A 213 2.98 1.79 -16.76
C ASN A 213 2.78 3.31 -16.84
N GLN A 214 2.51 3.83 -18.04
CA GLN A 214 2.26 5.25 -18.26
C GLN A 214 0.97 5.72 -17.57
N SER A 215 -0.13 4.96 -17.71
CA SER A 215 -1.40 5.31 -17.04
C SER A 215 -1.27 5.23 -15.51
N LEU A 216 -0.49 4.28 -14.98
CA LEU A 216 -0.22 4.18 -13.55
C LEU A 216 0.57 5.40 -13.04
N GLU A 217 1.56 5.90 -13.78
CA GLU A 217 2.30 7.12 -13.42
C GLU A 217 1.39 8.35 -13.41
N GLN A 218 0.49 8.49 -14.41
CA GLN A 218 -0.50 9.58 -14.46
C GLN A 218 -1.47 9.55 -13.26
N VAL A 219 -1.90 8.38 -12.83
CA VAL A 219 -2.76 8.23 -11.64
C VAL A 219 -2.08 8.79 -10.40
N TYR A 220 -0.83 8.47 -10.17
CA TYR A 220 -0.10 9.01 -9.01
C TYR A 220 0.10 10.54 -9.09
N ASP A 221 0.34 11.08 -10.28
CA ASP A 221 0.44 12.53 -10.45
C ASP A 221 -0.92 13.22 -10.20
N GLU A 222 -2.04 12.59 -10.59
CA GLU A 222 -3.39 13.11 -10.32
C GLU A 222 -3.71 13.09 -8.81
N ILE A 223 -3.41 12.00 -8.10
CA ILE A 223 -3.56 11.93 -6.63
C ILE A 223 -2.73 13.03 -5.96
N ASN A 224 -1.51 13.25 -6.43
CA ASN A 224 -0.66 14.33 -5.93
C ASN A 224 -1.27 15.72 -6.10
N GLN A 225 -1.95 15.98 -7.21
CA GLN A 225 -2.63 17.25 -7.47
C GLN A 225 -3.88 17.42 -6.58
N LEU A 226 -4.68 16.36 -6.42
CA LEU A 226 -5.89 16.37 -5.60
C LEU A 226 -5.55 16.73 -4.15
N GLU A 227 -4.59 16.05 -3.54
CA GLU A 227 -4.22 16.29 -2.15
C GLU A 227 -3.56 17.65 -1.92
N LYS A 228 -2.76 18.16 -2.87
CA LYS A 228 -2.18 19.51 -2.77
C LYS A 228 -3.24 20.62 -2.87
N SER A 229 -4.34 20.38 -3.55
CA SER A 229 -5.42 21.37 -3.68
C SER A 229 -6.29 21.47 -2.40
N GLU A 230 -6.38 20.41 -1.63
CA GLU A 230 -7.16 20.37 -0.39
C GLU A 230 -6.42 20.95 0.83
N LEU A 231 -5.09 21.01 0.76
CA LEU A 231 -4.26 21.61 1.83
C LEU A 231 -4.16 23.15 1.75
N LYS A 232 -4.70 23.76 0.70
CA LYS A 232 -4.79 25.22 0.52
C LYS A 232 -6.06 25.77 1.14
#